data_d95f18a73f6c2fa63b4d3239b589f201
#
_entry.id   d95f18a73f6c2fa63b4d3239b589f201
#
_cell.length_a   1.000
_cell.length_b   1.000
_cell.length_c   1.000
_cell.angle_alpha   90.00
_cell.angle_beta   90.00
_cell.angle_gamma   90.00
#
_symmetry.space_group_name_H-M   'P 1'
#
loop_
_entity.id
_entity.type
_entity.pdbx_description
1 polymer ?
#
loop_
_entity_poly.entity_id
_entity_poly.type
_entity_poly.pdbx_seq_one_letter_code
_entity_poly.pdbx_strand_id
1 'polypeptide(L)'
;LQIENVSTYQMAWSKYTKLLMRLNVSNFFSGNYNVDGRVWEESYPDQKLPISSTVLRALTADQCYLYAGNVTDSDEDRAGYSLTVKVDKNSYEDSVNDETGAEIRKYTVVTIGSKNADKNIKDESNGKSWVEISRTADPVNNNLENVVTKVYLHYSYMNLRDAEYPVKMIFEGTLTRSESIDIRTEEEATSH
;
A
#
# COMPACT_ATOMS: atom_id res chain seq x y z
N LEU A 1 20.68 6.60 -11.37
CA LEU A 1 20.98 7.62 -10.35
C LEU A 1 22.45 7.97 -10.46
N GLN A 2 22.78 9.20 -10.85
CA GLN A 2 24.14 9.68 -10.92
C GLN A 2 24.38 10.56 -9.69
N ILE A 3 25.37 10.21 -8.88
CA ILE A 3 25.78 11.03 -7.73
C ILE A 3 26.75 12.09 -8.25
N GLU A 4 26.31 13.34 -8.33
CA GLU A 4 27.09 14.42 -8.95
C GLU A 4 28.07 15.12 -8.00
N ASN A 5 27.93 15.00 -6.67
CA ASN A 5 28.82 15.61 -5.71
C ASN A 5 28.98 14.78 -4.43
N VAL A 6 30.22 14.40 -4.13
CA VAL A 6 30.63 13.90 -2.81
C VAL A 6 31.66 14.87 -2.25
N SER A 7 31.43 15.38 -1.03
CA SER A 7 32.40 16.27 -0.39
C SER A 7 33.74 15.55 -0.22
N THR A 8 34.82 16.19 -0.58
CA THR A 8 36.19 15.65 -0.55
C THR A 8 36.66 15.14 0.83
N TYR A 9 35.99 15.50 1.90
CA TYR A 9 36.28 15.06 3.27
C TYR A 9 35.68 13.70 3.65
N GLN A 10 34.88 13.11 2.78
CA GLN A 10 34.21 11.83 3.03
C GLN A 10 34.63 10.73 2.04
N MET A 11 35.74 10.89 1.34
CA MET A 11 36.28 9.81 0.53
C MET A 11 36.78 8.68 1.44
N ALA A 12 36.02 7.59 1.48
CA ALA A 12 36.47 6.36 2.09
C ALA A 12 37.75 5.86 1.36
N TRP A 13 38.71 5.34 2.12
CA TRP A 13 39.94 4.75 1.58
C TRP A 13 39.60 3.73 0.49
N SER A 14 40.43 3.59 -0.51
CA SER A 14 40.19 2.84 -1.74
C SER A 14 39.70 1.39 -1.60
N LYS A 15 39.94 0.75 -0.45
CA LYS A 15 39.41 -0.58 -0.16
C LYS A 15 37.94 -0.60 0.34
N TYR A 16 37.32 0.56 0.52
CA TYR A 16 35.91 0.71 0.93
C TYR A 16 35.07 1.43 -0.12
N THR A 17 35.32 1.16 -1.39
CA THR A 17 34.63 1.79 -2.54
C THR A 17 33.20 1.30 -2.76
N LYS A 18 32.67 0.40 -1.94
CA LYS A 18 31.29 -0.07 -2.03
C LYS A 18 30.42 0.66 -1.03
N LEU A 19 29.60 1.59 -1.51
CA LEU A 19 28.53 2.21 -0.72
C LEU A 19 27.30 1.29 -0.78
N LEU A 20 26.90 0.74 0.36
CA LEU A 20 25.65 0.03 0.47
C LEU A 20 24.56 1.05 0.81
N MET A 21 23.76 1.45 -0.17
CA MET A 21 22.59 2.30 0.03
C MET A 21 21.33 1.45 0.03
N ARG A 22 20.50 1.59 1.07
CA ARG A 22 19.13 1.10 1.07
C ARG A 22 18.20 2.25 0.69
N LEU A 23 17.64 2.19 -0.50
CA LEU A 23 16.62 3.15 -0.93
C LEU A 23 15.24 2.61 -0.51
N ASN A 24 14.53 3.34 0.31
CA ASN A 24 13.12 3.08 0.56
C ASN A 24 12.30 3.85 -0.47
N VAL A 25 11.63 3.14 -1.36
CA VAL A 25 10.66 3.74 -2.27
C VAL A 25 9.33 3.83 -1.54
N SER A 26 8.74 5.01 -1.51
CA SER A 26 7.41 5.26 -0.97
C SER A 26 6.54 5.98 -1.99
N ASN A 27 5.24 5.84 -1.86
CA ASN A 27 4.24 6.63 -2.57
C ASN A 27 3.11 6.99 -1.58
N PHE A 28 2.12 7.75 -2.02
CA PHE A 28 1.10 8.32 -1.16
C PHE A 28 0.22 7.30 -0.41
N PHE A 29 0.18 6.03 -0.87
CA PHE A 29 -0.58 4.97 -0.20
C PHE A 29 0.27 3.73 0.16
N SER A 30 1.60 3.81 0.13
CA SER A 30 2.46 2.75 0.65
C SER A 30 2.63 2.88 2.17
N GLY A 31 2.84 1.76 2.88
CA GLY A 31 3.08 1.75 4.33
C GLY A 31 2.52 0.54 5.04
N ASN A 32 2.55 0.58 6.38
CA ASN A 32 1.97 -0.43 7.25
C ASN A 32 0.51 -0.08 7.53
N TYR A 33 -0.38 -1.06 7.42
CA TYR A 33 -1.81 -0.88 7.59
C TYR A 33 -2.38 -1.81 8.64
N ASN A 34 -3.29 -1.28 9.46
CA ASN A 34 -4.26 -2.08 10.18
C ASN A 34 -5.35 -2.51 9.18
N VAL A 35 -5.85 -3.73 9.31
CA VAL A 35 -6.83 -4.30 8.38
C VAL A 35 -8.10 -4.66 9.15
N ASP A 36 -9.22 -4.12 8.71
CA ASP A 36 -10.55 -4.64 9.02
C ASP A 36 -11.03 -5.42 7.79
N GLY A 37 -10.63 -6.68 7.73
CA GLY A 37 -10.86 -7.52 6.58
C GLY A 37 -10.89 -9.00 6.94
N ARG A 38 -11.34 -9.78 5.98
CA ARG A 38 -11.49 -11.22 6.12
C ARG A 38 -11.04 -11.95 4.87
N VAL A 39 -10.52 -13.15 5.07
CA VAL A 39 -10.19 -14.10 3.99
C VAL A 39 -10.95 -15.40 4.23
N TRP A 40 -11.46 -15.99 3.16
CA TRP A 40 -12.19 -17.26 3.20
C TRP A 40 -11.99 -18.05 1.90
N GLU A 41 -12.23 -19.31 2.00
CA GLU A 41 -12.33 -20.18 0.83
C GLU A 41 -13.70 -19.98 0.15
N GLU A 42 -13.72 -19.88 -1.19
CA GLU A 42 -14.96 -19.68 -1.96
C GLU A 42 -16.02 -20.76 -1.67
N SER A 43 -15.56 -22.01 -1.46
CA SER A 43 -16.44 -23.15 -1.15
C SER A 43 -17.01 -23.12 0.28
N TYR A 44 -16.43 -22.30 1.18
CA TYR A 44 -16.84 -22.20 2.59
C TYR A 44 -17.02 -20.74 3.04
N PRO A 45 -18.02 -20.02 2.48
CA PRO A 45 -18.18 -18.56 2.68
C PRO A 45 -18.49 -18.17 4.12
N ASP A 46 -18.92 -19.10 4.95
CA ASP A 46 -19.22 -18.86 6.39
C ASP A 46 -17.96 -18.97 7.27
N GLN A 47 -16.85 -19.52 6.76
CA GLN A 47 -15.60 -19.71 7.50
C GLN A 47 -14.61 -18.57 7.20
N LYS A 48 -14.94 -17.37 7.64
CA LYS A 48 -14.12 -16.16 7.40
C LYS A 48 -13.08 -15.97 8.48
N LEU A 49 -11.82 -15.96 8.09
CA LEU A 49 -10.67 -15.69 8.97
C LEU A 49 -10.32 -14.20 8.95
N PRO A 50 -10.18 -13.54 10.12
CA PRO A 50 -9.80 -12.15 10.18
C PRO A 50 -8.35 -11.92 9.79
N ILE A 51 -8.10 -10.82 9.09
CA ILE A 51 -6.77 -10.28 8.82
C ILE A 51 -6.64 -8.95 9.56
N SER A 52 -5.60 -8.79 10.38
CA SER A 52 -5.44 -7.62 11.25
C SER A 52 -4.41 -6.62 10.76
N SER A 53 -3.46 -7.03 9.90
CA SER A 53 -2.41 -6.14 9.40
C SER A 53 -1.89 -6.60 8.05
N THR A 54 -1.38 -5.63 7.26
CA THR A 54 -0.66 -5.87 6.01
C THR A 54 0.29 -4.72 5.71
N VAL A 55 1.17 -4.91 4.74
CA VAL A 55 2.11 -3.88 4.29
C VAL A 55 1.94 -3.66 2.80
N LEU A 56 1.60 -2.43 2.42
CA LEU A 56 1.64 -1.99 1.02
C LEU A 56 3.02 -1.42 0.71
N ARG A 57 3.71 -2.02 -0.24
CA ARG A 57 5.06 -1.62 -0.67
C ARG A 57 5.01 -0.94 -2.01
N ALA A 58 5.56 0.27 -2.10
CA ALA A 58 5.56 1.02 -3.35
C ALA A 58 6.35 0.29 -4.45
N LEU A 59 5.78 0.26 -5.65
CA LEU A 59 6.44 -0.16 -6.91
C LEU A 59 6.69 1.04 -7.81
N THR A 60 5.69 1.90 -7.94
CA THR A 60 5.75 3.15 -8.69
C THR A 60 5.02 4.25 -7.90
N ALA A 61 4.95 5.44 -8.46
CA ALA A 61 4.24 6.55 -7.84
C ALA A 61 2.70 6.34 -7.69
N ASP A 62 2.13 5.37 -8.42
CA ASP A 62 0.70 5.05 -8.49
C ASP A 62 0.39 3.57 -8.27
N GLN A 63 1.40 2.77 -7.89
CA GLN A 63 1.26 1.33 -7.72
C GLN A 63 1.98 0.83 -6.48
N CYS A 64 1.30 -0.02 -5.73
CA CYS A 64 1.86 -0.79 -4.62
C CYS A 64 1.71 -2.29 -4.86
N TYR A 65 2.46 -3.09 -4.08
CA TYR A 65 2.18 -4.51 -3.94
C TYR A 65 2.01 -4.89 -2.47
N LEU A 66 1.28 -5.97 -2.23
CA LEU A 66 1.12 -6.61 -0.93
C LEU A 66 1.08 -8.13 -1.12
N TYR A 67 1.11 -8.89 -0.03
CA TYR A 67 0.87 -10.32 -0.08
C TYR A 67 -0.60 -10.63 0.13
N ALA A 68 -1.12 -11.62 -0.61
CA ALA A 68 -2.53 -11.95 -0.63
C ALA A 68 -2.99 -12.60 0.68
N GLY A 69 -4.16 -12.19 1.15
CA GLY A 69 -4.82 -12.78 2.31
C GLY A 69 -3.95 -12.76 3.57
N ASN A 70 -3.71 -13.94 4.14
CA ASN A 70 -2.93 -14.15 5.36
C ASN A 70 -1.46 -14.48 5.12
N VAL A 71 -0.95 -14.33 3.91
CA VAL A 71 0.47 -14.52 3.59
C VAL A 71 1.29 -13.38 4.16
N THR A 72 2.39 -13.71 4.85
CA THR A 72 3.25 -12.76 5.56
C THR A 72 4.68 -12.72 5.00
N ASP A 73 5.50 -11.81 5.51
CA ASP A 73 6.93 -11.71 5.16
C ASP A 73 7.74 -12.93 5.58
N SER A 74 7.27 -13.70 6.55
CA SER A 74 7.93 -14.92 7.02
C SER A 74 7.65 -16.15 6.16
N ASP A 75 6.64 -16.10 5.29
CA ASP A 75 6.30 -17.23 4.42
C ASP A 75 7.34 -17.37 3.29
N GLU A 76 7.90 -18.55 3.12
CA GLU A 76 8.92 -18.82 2.09
C GLU A 76 8.36 -18.67 0.68
N ASP A 77 7.09 -19.02 0.48
CA ASP A 77 6.36 -18.98 -0.79
C ASP A 77 5.69 -17.63 -1.11
N ARG A 78 5.87 -16.62 -0.23
CA ARG A 78 5.21 -15.29 -0.33
C ARG A 78 5.31 -14.61 -1.69
N ALA A 79 6.43 -14.81 -2.38
CA ALA A 79 6.63 -14.22 -3.71
C ALA A 79 5.57 -14.67 -4.72
N GLY A 80 5.06 -15.88 -4.56
CA GLY A 80 3.98 -16.44 -5.37
C GLY A 80 2.61 -15.80 -5.13
N TYR A 81 2.45 -15.13 -3.99
CA TYR A 81 1.18 -14.50 -3.58
C TYR A 81 1.25 -12.97 -3.59
N SER A 82 2.24 -12.40 -4.26
CA SER A 82 2.35 -10.95 -4.41
C SER A 82 1.32 -10.43 -5.41
N LEU A 83 0.41 -9.59 -4.93
CA LEU A 83 -0.55 -8.87 -5.78
C LEU A 83 -0.17 -7.40 -5.89
N THR A 84 -0.56 -6.78 -7.00
CA THR A 84 -0.36 -5.35 -7.26
C THR A 84 -1.68 -4.63 -7.23
N VAL A 85 -1.66 -3.43 -6.66
CA VAL A 85 -2.77 -2.48 -6.64
C VAL A 85 -2.30 -1.21 -7.34
N LYS A 86 -3.01 -0.81 -8.40
CA LYS A 86 -2.73 0.41 -9.15
C LYS A 86 -3.93 1.33 -9.09
N VAL A 87 -3.69 2.62 -8.84
CA VAL A 87 -4.70 3.68 -8.89
C VAL A 87 -4.55 4.53 -10.14
N ASP A 88 -5.66 5.13 -10.59
CA ASP A 88 -5.62 6.22 -11.57
C ASP A 88 -5.42 7.55 -10.84
N LYS A 89 -4.22 8.12 -10.94
CA LYS A 89 -3.91 9.42 -10.33
C LYS A 89 -4.68 10.60 -10.92
N ASN A 90 -5.18 10.45 -12.14
CA ASN A 90 -5.88 11.51 -12.85
C ASN A 90 -7.41 11.44 -12.64
N SER A 91 -7.89 10.34 -12.03
CA SER A 91 -9.31 10.12 -11.74
C SER A 91 -9.49 10.04 -10.22
N TYR A 92 -9.86 11.18 -9.62
CA TYR A 92 -10.14 11.28 -8.19
C TYR A 92 -11.38 12.16 -7.97
N GLU A 93 -12.01 11.92 -6.82
CA GLU A 93 -13.12 12.71 -6.30
C GLU A 93 -12.67 13.42 -5.03
N ASP A 94 -12.82 14.75 -4.99
CA ASP A 94 -12.57 15.55 -3.80
C ASP A 94 -13.90 15.82 -3.08
N SER A 95 -13.89 15.72 -1.76
CA SER A 95 -15.02 16.06 -0.88
C SER A 95 -14.50 16.57 0.46
N VAL A 96 -15.40 17.12 1.27
CA VAL A 96 -15.11 17.55 2.63
C VAL A 96 -16.08 16.83 3.57
N ASN A 97 -15.58 16.33 4.67
CA ASN A 97 -16.42 15.78 5.72
C ASN A 97 -17.00 16.93 6.55
N ASP A 98 -18.31 17.12 6.52
CA ASP A 98 -19.00 18.26 7.17
C ASP A 98 -18.87 18.24 8.70
N GLU A 99 -18.68 17.08 9.32
CA GLU A 99 -18.56 16.96 10.77
C GLU A 99 -17.14 17.24 11.28
N THR A 100 -16.12 16.85 10.51
CA THR A 100 -14.71 16.93 10.94
C THR A 100 -13.94 18.03 10.24
N GLY A 101 -14.48 18.60 9.14
CA GLY A 101 -13.77 19.51 8.25
C GLY A 101 -12.63 18.86 7.45
N ALA A 102 -12.53 17.51 7.49
CA ALA A 102 -11.48 16.81 6.80
C ALA A 102 -11.62 16.93 5.28
N GLU A 103 -10.54 17.28 4.61
CA GLU A 103 -10.45 17.21 3.15
C GLU A 103 -10.21 15.74 2.75
N ILE A 104 -11.06 15.23 1.87
CA ILE A 104 -11.04 13.84 1.42
C ILE A 104 -10.75 13.79 -0.05
N ARG A 105 -9.75 13.02 -0.46
CA ARG A 105 -9.46 12.67 -1.84
C ARG A 105 -9.56 11.17 -2.05
N LYS A 106 -10.42 10.76 -2.98
CA LYS A 106 -10.69 9.35 -3.27
C LYS A 106 -10.29 9.01 -4.69
N TYR A 107 -9.44 7.98 -4.82
CA TYR A 107 -8.95 7.45 -6.09
C TYR A 107 -9.60 6.11 -6.38
N THR A 108 -9.92 5.87 -7.65
CA THR A 108 -10.36 4.54 -8.11
C THR A 108 -9.16 3.62 -8.28
N VAL A 109 -9.26 2.40 -7.78
CA VAL A 109 -8.32 1.32 -8.10
C VAL A 109 -8.66 0.79 -9.49
N VAL A 110 -7.73 0.91 -10.43
CA VAL A 110 -7.94 0.51 -11.83
C VAL A 110 -7.42 -0.88 -12.14
N THR A 111 -6.54 -1.41 -11.28
CA THR A 111 -6.00 -2.76 -11.45
C THR A 111 -5.68 -3.40 -10.12
N ILE A 112 -6.22 -4.59 -9.89
CA ILE A 112 -5.74 -5.57 -8.92
C ILE A 112 -5.27 -6.76 -9.72
N GLY A 113 -3.98 -7.11 -9.61
CA GLY A 113 -3.41 -8.18 -10.42
C GLY A 113 -2.23 -8.86 -9.74
N SER A 114 -1.69 -9.89 -10.38
CA SER A 114 -0.50 -10.57 -9.89
C SER A 114 0.76 -9.78 -10.24
N LYS A 115 1.70 -9.72 -9.32
CA LYS A 115 3.08 -9.27 -9.59
C LYS A 115 3.79 -10.27 -10.51
N ASN A 116 3.44 -11.54 -10.40
CA ASN A 116 3.93 -12.64 -11.24
C ASN A 116 2.77 -13.15 -12.07
N ALA A 117 2.93 -13.25 -13.39
CA ALA A 117 1.85 -13.56 -14.36
C ALA A 117 1.07 -14.87 -14.12
N ASP A 118 1.63 -15.79 -13.34
CA ASP A 118 1.12 -17.16 -13.20
C ASP A 118 0.08 -17.34 -12.08
N LYS A 119 -0.26 -16.27 -11.35
CA LYS A 119 -1.20 -16.38 -10.22
C LYS A 119 -2.55 -15.81 -10.62
N ASN A 120 -3.58 -16.61 -10.49
CA ASN A 120 -4.97 -16.25 -10.72
C ASN A 120 -5.50 -15.26 -9.67
N ILE A 121 -4.89 -14.08 -9.61
CA ILE A 121 -5.39 -12.96 -8.80
C ILE A 121 -6.39 -12.19 -9.66
N LYS A 122 -7.59 -12.00 -9.14
CA LYS A 122 -8.67 -11.29 -9.84
C LYS A 122 -9.27 -10.24 -8.92
N ASP A 123 -9.60 -9.10 -9.50
CA ASP A 123 -10.45 -8.10 -8.88
C ASP A 123 -11.90 -8.63 -8.83
N GLU A 124 -12.44 -8.80 -7.62
CA GLU A 124 -13.81 -9.21 -7.37
C GLU A 124 -14.71 -8.02 -6.97
N SER A 125 -14.13 -6.81 -6.90
CA SER A 125 -14.86 -5.61 -6.49
C SER A 125 -15.81 -5.05 -7.55
N ASN A 126 -15.71 -5.54 -8.78
CA ASN A 126 -16.42 -4.97 -9.95
C ASN A 126 -16.12 -3.45 -10.11
N GLY A 127 -14.85 -3.05 -9.94
CA GLY A 127 -14.42 -1.66 -10.03
C GLY A 127 -14.77 -0.79 -8.82
N LYS A 128 -15.14 -1.41 -7.69
CA LYS A 128 -15.47 -0.68 -6.45
C LYS A 128 -14.33 -0.61 -5.43
N SER A 129 -13.14 -1.13 -5.75
CA SER A 129 -11.94 -0.91 -4.92
C SER A 129 -11.46 0.53 -5.07
N TRP A 130 -11.00 1.11 -3.96
CA TRP A 130 -10.60 2.52 -3.91
C TRP A 130 -9.49 2.78 -2.90
N VAL A 131 -8.81 3.92 -3.06
CA VAL A 131 -7.89 4.51 -2.09
C VAL A 131 -8.43 5.89 -1.71
N GLU A 132 -8.59 6.14 -0.41
CA GLU A 132 -9.07 7.39 0.15
C GLU A 132 -8.01 7.98 1.06
N ILE A 133 -7.76 9.28 0.91
CA ILE A 133 -6.87 10.05 1.78
C ILE A 133 -7.68 11.16 2.40
N SER A 134 -7.75 11.17 3.72
CA SER A 134 -8.40 12.21 4.50
C SER A 134 -7.35 13.02 5.24
N ARG A 135 -7.41 14.35 5.14
CA ARG A 135 -6.50 15.30 5.77
C ARG A 135 -7.26 16.23 6.71
N THR A 136 -6.77 16.38 7.92
CA THR A 136 -7.37 17.26 8.92
C THR A 136 -6.26 17.97 9.68
N ALA A 137 -6.35 19.29 9.84
CA ALA A 137 -5.44 20.05 10.69
C ALA A 137 -5.44 19.48 12.11
N ASP A 138 -4.25 19.39 12.73
CA ASP A 138 -4.17 18.98 14.12
C ASP A 138 -4.75 20.10 15.02
N PRO A 139 -5.71 19.79 15.92
CA PRO A 139 -6.38 20.81 16.72
C PRO A 139 -5.50 21.47 17.77
N VAL A 140 -4.32 20.89 18.06
CA VAL A 140 -3.38 21.39 19.09
C VAL A 140 -2.15 22.05 18.45
N ASN A 141 -1.72 21.55 17.29
CA ASN A 141 -0.50 22.03 16.63
C ASN A 141 -0.78 22.33 15.15
N ASN A 142 -0.95 23.61 14.84
CA ASN A 142 -1.23 24.10 13.47
C ASN A 142 -0.14 23.77 12.42
N ASN A 143 1.03 23.27 12.86
CA ASN A 143 2.06 22.81 11.95
C ASN A 143 1.96 21.32 11.60
N LEU A 144 0.98 20.62 12.15
CA LEU A 144 0.73 19.20 11.91
C LEU A 144 -0.59 19.01 11.19
N GLU A 145 -0.60 18.04 10.31
CA GLU A 145 -1.78 17.50 9.66
C GLU A 145 -1.95 16.03 10.03
N ASN A 146 -3.14 15.63 10.43
CA ASN A 146 -3.51 14.24 10.62
C ASN A 146 -3.99 13.68 9.29
N VAL A 147 -3.27 12.71 8.77
CA VAL A 147 -3.56 12.06 7.49
C VAL A 147 -4.00 10.62 7.74
N VAL A 148 -5.19 10.30 7.28
CA VAL A 148 -5.72 8.93 7.32
C VAL A 148 -5.84 8.42 5.89
N THR A 149 -5.12 7.33 5.59
CA THR A 149 -5.23 6.64 4.31
C THR A 149 -6.03 5.36 4.51
N LYS A 150 -7.08 5.19 3.72
CA LYS A 150 -7.88 3.97 3.66
C LYS A 150 -7.79 3.35 2.28
N VAL A 151 -7.69 2.02 2.23
CA VAL A 151 -7.67 1.24 0.98
C VAL A 151 -8.69 0.12 1.10
N TYR A 152 -9.74 0.16 0.29
CA TYR A 152 -10.70 -0.93 0.20
C TYR A 152 -10.33 -1.85 -0.95
N LEU A 153 -10.20 -3.14 -0.65
CA LEU A 153 -9.86 -4.18 -1.62
C LEU A 153 -10.83 -5.36 -1.50
N HIS A 154 -11.24 -5.86 -2.65
CA HIS A 154 -11.96 -7.12 -2.79
C HIS A 154 -11.38 -7.89 -3.97
N TYR A 155 -10.71 -9.01 -3.69
CA TYR A 155 -10.02 -9.81 -4.70
C TYR A 155 -10.05 -11.30 -4.36
N SER A 156 -9.79 -12.12 -5.37
CA SER A 156 -9.55 -13.55 -5.19
C SER A 156 -8.15 -13.95 -5.64
N TYR A 157 -7.66 -15.05 -5.11
CA TYR A 157 -6.40 -15.68 -5.48
C TYR A 157 -6.46 -17.20 -5.30
N MET A 158 -5.59 -17.93 -6.01
CA MET A 158 -5.44 -19.37 -5.81
C MET A 158 -4.41 -19.66 -4.74
N ASN A 159 -4.81 -20.35 -3.68
CA ASN A 159 -3.89 -20.96 -2.73
C ASN A 159 -3.40 -22.29 -3.32
N LEU A 160 -2.12 -22.36 -3.64
CA LEU A 160 -1.45 -23.51 -4.28
C LEU A 160 -0.48 -24.21 -3.32
N ARG A 161 -0.59 -23.98 -2.00
CA ARG A 161 0.27 -24.64 -1.00
C ARG A 161 0.09 -26.14 -1.00
N ASP A 162 -1.12 -26.59 -1.27
CA ASP A 162 -1.38 -27.98 -1.67
C ASP A 162 -1.60 -28.02 -3.19
N ALA A 163 -0.62 -28.56 -3.92
CA ALA A 163 -0.65 -28.60 -5.37
C ALA A 163 -1.72 -29.59 -5.93
N GLU A 164 -2.10 -30.58 -5.13
CA GLU A 164 -3.14 -31.56 -5.51
C GLU A 164 -4.54 -30.95 -5.33
N TYR A 165 -4.70 -30.03 -4.39
CA TYR A 165 -5.98 -29.40 -4.05
C TYR A 165 -5.89 -27.87 -4.05
N PRO A 166 -5.77 -27.23 -5.22
CA PRO A 166 -5.73 -25.77 -5.30
C PRO A 166 -7.08 -25.18 -4.88
N VAL A 167 -7.04 -24.21 -3.97
CA VAL A 167 -8.24 -23.62 -3.37
C VAL A 167 -8.33 -22.15 -3.76
N LYS A 168 -9.51 -21.72 -4.26
CA LYS A 168 -9.80 -20.31 -4.49
C LYS A 168 -10.13 -19.63 -3.17
N MET A 169 -9.33 -18.63 -2.83
CA MET A 169 -9.48 -17.78 -1.66
C MET A 169 -10.02 -16.42 -2.07
N ILE A 170 -10.87 -15.85 -1.23
CA ILE A 170 -11.43 -14.51 -1.41
C ILE A 170 -11.02 -13.65 -0.22
N PHE A 171 -10.59 -12.44 -0.49
CA PHE A 171 -10.33 -11.41 0.51
C PHE A 171 -11.24 -10.22 0.27
N GLU A 172 -11.81 -9.68 1.35
CA GLU A 172 -12.52 -8.42 1.37
C GLU A 172 -12.18 -7.66 2.64
N GLY A 173 -11.83 -6.37 2.52
CA GLY A 173 -11.53 -5.55 3.68
C GLY A 173 -11.07 -4.14 3.38
N THR A 174 -11.04 -3.35 4.46
CA THR A 174 -10.49 -1.99 4.47
C THR A 174 -9.19 -1.96 5.25
N LEU A 175 -8.16 -1.45 4.63
CA LEU A 175 -6.85 -1.20 5.20
C LEU A 175 -6.80 0.26 5.65
N THR A 176 -6.37 0.53 6.89
CA THR A 176 -6.29 1.89 7.43
C THR A 176 -4.90 2.18 7.98
N ARG A 177 -4.34 3.32 7.56
CA ARG A 177 -3.09 3.90 8.10
C ARG A 177 -3.38 5.32 8.56
N SER A 178 -2.88 5.67 9.75
CA SER A 178 -2.95 7.04 10.26
C SER A 178 -1.54 7.52 10.56
N GLU A 179 -1.24 8.77 10.19
CA GLU A 179 0.03 9.43 10.43
C GLU A 179 -0.17 10.92 10.67
N SER A 180 0.74 11.56 11.40
CA SER A 180 0.81 13.01 11.53
C SER A 180 2.00 13.52 10.72
N ILE A 181 1.76 14.52 9.86
CA ILE A 181 2.75 15.07 8.93
C ILE A 181 3.03 16.51 9.33
N ASP A 182 4.31 16.90 9.40
CA ASP A 182 4.70 18.30 9.58
C ASP A 182 4.62 19.04 8.25
N ILE A 183 3.66 19.95 8.10
CA ILE A 183 3.38 20.67 6.85
C ILE A 183 4.52 21.63 6.45
N ARG A 184 5.38 22.06 7.39
CA ARG A 184 6.53 22.93 7.08
C ARG A 184 7.59 22.22 6.23
N THR A 185 7.72 20.90 6.37
CA THR A 185 8.67 20.11 5.58
C THR A 185 8.20 19.87 4.15
N GLU A 186 6.88 19.90 3.90
CA GLU A 186 6.32 19.82 2.55
C GLU A 186 6.47 21.13 1.77
N GLU A 187 6.35 22.30 2.43
CA GLU A 187 6.55 23.59 1.78
C GLU A 187 8.01 23.84 1.38
N GLU A 188 8.98 23.41 2.20
CA GLU A 188 10.40 23.49 1.86
C GLU A 188 10.78 22.60 0.67
N ALA A 189 10.16 21.44 0.50
CA ALA A 189 10.42 20.51 -0.60
C ALA A 189 9.86 20.99 -1.96
N THR A 190 8.87 21.90 -1.97
CA THR A 190 8.24 22.42 -3.18
C THR A 190 8.83 23.76 -3.66
N SER A 191 9.70 24.39 -2.86
CA SER A 191 10.31 25.70 -3.15
C SER A 191 11.67 25.65 -3.85
N HIS A 192 12.09 24.50 -4.40
CA HIS A 192 13.37 24.29 -5.13
C HIS A 192 13.18 23.85 -6.57
#